data_44da2f2c4854921c007ee3ab372e1765
#
_entry.id   44da2f2c4854921c007ee3ab372e1765
#
_cell.length_a   1.000
_cell.length_b   1.000
_cell.length_c   1.000
_cell.angle_alpha   90.00
_cell.angle_beta   90.00
_cell.angle_gamma   90.00
#
_symmetry.space_group_name_H-M   'P 1'
#
loop_
_entity.id
_entity.type
_entity.pdbx_description
1 polymer ?
#
loop_
_entity_poly.entity_id
_entity_poly.type
_entity_poly.pdbx_seq_one_letter_code
_entity_poly.pdbx_strand_id
1 'polypeptide(L)'
;MKRISMIALSLLFAAQTAKAGWEEADLCAADLGEASKVIYDRLKPQIVVGDLEGNEAKIKATVQQMIADGELSFLSARGKARKAVDCLQLVSD
;
A
#
# COMPACT_ATOMS: atom_id res chain seq x y z
N MET A 1 -21.39 21.69 -26.35
CA MET A 1 -19.94 21.56 -26.29
C MET A 1 -19.36 21.81 -24.92
N LYS A 2 -19.74 22.89 -24.24
CA LYS A 2 -19.26 23.16 -22.88
C LYS A 2 -19.63 22.09 -21.88
N ARG A 3 -20.81 21.48 -22.02
CA ARG A 3 -21.26 20.40 -21.13
C ARG A 3 -20.40 19.16 -21.23
N ILE A 4 -19.97 18.83 -22.44
CA ILE A 4 -19.12 17.67 -22.70
C ILE A 4 -17.76 17.85 -22.06
N SER A 5 -17.21 19.07 -22.12
CA SER A 5 -15.93 19.39 -21.49
C SER A 5 -15.98 19.24 -19.95
N MET A 6 -17.09 19.64 -19.35
CA MET A 6 -17.27 19.51 -17.90
C MET A 6 -17.32 18.04 -17.47
N ILE A 7 -18.01 17.19 -18.24
CA ILE A 7 -18.08 15.75 -17.96
C ILE A 7 -16.71 15.11 -18.07
N ALA A 8 -15.95 15.48 -19.10
CA ALA A 8 -14.59 14.98 -19.29
C ALA A 8 -13.68 15.36 -18.13
N LEU A 9 -13.80 16.59 -17.63
CA LEU A 9 -13.03 17.06 -16.48
C LEU A 9 -13.37 16.26 -15.22
N SER A 10 -14.64 15.96 -14.99
CA SER A 10 -15.06 15.17 -13.83
C SER A 10 -14.47 13.75 -13.86
N LEU A 11 -14.46 13.13 -15.03
CA LEU A 11 -13.88 11.80 -15.19
C LEU A 11 -12.37 11.80 -14.94
N LEU A 12 -11.67 12.82 -15.46
CA LEU A 12 -10.23 12.97 -15.22
C LEU A 12 -9.93 13.17 -13.74
N PHE A 13 -10.75 13.94 -13.05
CA PHE A 13 -10.58 14.19 -11.63
C PHE A 13 -10.71 12.91 -10.81
N ALA A 14 -11.71 12.08 -11.11
CA ALA A 14 -11.90 10.82 -10.45
C ALA A 14 -10.72 9.85 -10.68
N ALA A 15 -10.20 9.80 -11.91
CA ALA A 15 -9.05 8.99 -12.24
C ALA A 15 -7.79 9.46 -11.49
N GLN A 16 -7.60 10.77 -11.38
CA GLN A 16 -6.47 11.34 -10.64
C GLN A 16 -6.54 11.02 -9.15
N THR A 17 -7.74 11.04 -8.55
CA THR A 17 -7.92 10.72 -7.15
C THR A 17 -7.54 9.27 -6.86
N ALA A 18 -7.97 8.33 -7.70
CA ALA A 18 -7.62 6.92 -7.56
C ALA A 18 -6.11 6.70 -7.70
N LYS A 19 -5.48 7.43 -8.62
CA LYS A 19 -4.05 7.36 -8.86
C LYS A 19 -3.25 7.98 -7.73
N ALA A 20 -3.75 9.06 -7.12
CA ALA A 20 -3.08 9.78 -6.06
C ALA A 20 -2.87 8.93 -4.81
N GLY A 21 -3.77 8.00 -4.50
CA GLY A 21 -3.63 7.11 -3.36
C GLY A 21 -2.35 6.29 -3.43
N TRP A 22 -2.08 5.68 -4.57
CA TRP A 22 -0.84 4.90 -4.75
C TRP A 22 0.39 5.78 -4.85
N GLU A 23 0.28 6.96 -5.44
CA GLU A 23 1.40 7.90 -5.49
C GLU A 23 1.82 8.32 -4.09
N GLU A 24 0.87 8.63 -3.23
CA GLU A 24 1.16 8.98 -1.83
C GLU A 24 1.77 7.80 -1.08
N ALA A 25 1.25 6.60 -1.28
CA ALA A 25 1.79 5.41 -0.65
C ALA A 25 3.22 5.14 -1.09
N ASP A 26 3.51 5.28 -2.37
CA ASP A 26 4.85 5.08 -2.90
C ASP A 26 5.83 6.13 -2.39
N LEU A 27 5.40 7.38 -2.25
CA LEU A 27 6.23 8.43 -1.65
C LEU A 27 6.52 8.13 -0.18
N CYS A 28 5.53 7.65 0.56
CA CYS A 28 5.69 7.21 1.93
C CYS A 28 6.73 6.07 1.99
N ALA A 29 6.62 5.10 1.08
CA ALA A 29 7.50 3.94 1.02
C ALA A 29 8.94 4.31 0.67
N ALA A 30 9.14 5.38 -0.09
CA ALA A 30 10.48 5.83 -0.45
C ALA A 30 11.32 6.22 0.77
N ASP A 31 10.67 6.64 1.85
CA ASP A 31 11.35 7.00 3.09
C ASP A 31 11.52 5.83 4.06
N LEU A 32 11.02 4.64 3.71
CA LEU A 32 11.16 3.46 4.55
C LEU A 32 12.59 2.95 4.55
N GLY A 33 12.99 2.33 5.67
CA GLY A 33 14.22 1.57 5.72
C GLY A 33 14.14 0.36 4.80
N GLU A 34 15.28 -0.23 4.51
CA GLU A 34 15.40 -1.32 3.53
C GLU A 34 14.43 -2.48 3.80
N ALA A 35 14.38 -2.98 5.03
CA ALA A 35 13.52 -4.10 5.37
C ALA A 35 12.03 -3.77 5.24
N SER A 36 11.63 -2.58 5.71
CA SER A 36 10.23 -2.13 5.59
C SER A 36 9.83 -1.95 4.14
N LYS A 37 10.74 -1.46 3.31
CA LYS A 37 10.50 -1.28 1.88
C LYS A 37 10.30 -2.63 1.18
N VAL A 38 11.07 -3.64 1.54
CA VAL A 38 10.89 -5.00 1.00
C VAL A 38 9.50 -5.53 1.34
N ILE A 39 9.05 -5.31 2.58
CA ILE A 39 7.70 -5.70 2.99
C ILE A 39 6.66 -4.97 2.16
N TYR A 40 6.81 -3.65 2.01
CA TYR A 40 5.90 -2.83 1.22
C TYR A 40 5.81 -3.33 -0.23
N ASP A 41 6.96 -3.54 -0.87
CA ASP A 41 7.00 -3.97 -2.27
C ASP A 41 6.35 -5.34 -2.46
N ARG A 42 6.52 -6.24 -1.49
CA ARG A 42 5.94 -7.57 -1.56
C ARG A 42 4.42 -7.55 -1.36
N LEU A 43 3.94 -6.65 -0.51
CA LEU A 43 2.51 -6.52 -0.22
C LEU A 43 1.74 -5.71 -1.27
N LYS A 44 2.39 -4.76 -1.92
CA LYS A 44 1.73 -3.85 -2.86
C LYS A 44 0.83 -4.57 -3.88
N PRO A 45 1.29 -5.63 -4.58
CA PRO A 45 0.44 -6.30 -5.57
C PRO A 45 -0.71 -7.10 -4.96
N GLN A 46 -0.69 -7.33 -3.66
CA GLN A 46 -1.73 -8.10 -2.96
C GLN A 46 -2.82 -7.23 -2.37
N ILE A 47 -2.59 -5.93 -2.24
CA ILE A 47 -3.52 -5.01 -1.59
C ILE A 47 -4.68 -4.68 -2.52
N VAL A 48 -5.89 -4.80 -2.00
CA VAL A 48 -7.13 -4.43 -2.69
C VAL A 48 -7.69 -3.18 -2.02
N VAL A 49 -7.90 -2.13 -2.80
CA VAL A 49 -8.43 -0.87 -2.28
C VAL A 49 -9.81 -1.11 -1.66
N GLY A 50 -9.98 -0.67 -0.43
CA GLY A 50 -11.25 -0.78 0.27
C GLY A 50 -11.54 -2.12 0.95
N ASP A 51 -10.61 -3.07 0.89
CA ASP A 51 -10.78 -4.40 1.52
C ASP A 51 -9.87 -4.53 2.75
N LEU A 52 -10.20 -3.78 3.79
CA LEU A 52 -9.37 -3.73 4.99
C LEU A 52 -9.13 -5.11 5.61
N GLU A 53 -10.18 -5.91 5.80
CA GLU A 53 -10.05 -7.24 6.41
C GLU A 53 -9.20 -8.19 5.57
N GLY A 54 -9.44 -8.23 4.26
CA GLY A 54 -8.68 -9.06 3.36
C GLY A 54 -7.22 -8.63 3.30
N ASN A 55 -6.97 -7.34 3.30
CA ASN A 55 -5.62 -6.79 3.31
C ASN A 55 -4.87 -7.15 4.60
N GLU A 56 -5.52 -7.06 5.75
CA GLU A 56 -4.90 -7.43 7.02
C GLU A 56 -4.48 -8.90 7.04
N ALA A 57 -5.32 -9.78 6.53
CA ALA A 57 -4.99 -11.21 6.46
C ALA A 57 -3.78 -11.46 5.58
N LYS A 58 -3.70 -10.79 4.44
CA LYS A 58 -2.56 -10.91 3.51
C LYS A 58 -1.27 -10.36 4.11
N ILE A 59 -1.36 -9.23 4.79
CA ILE A 59 -0.22 -8.61 5.48
C ILE A 59 0.33 -9.57 6.51
N LYS A 60 -0.53 -10.10 7.36
CA LYS A 60 -0.12 -11.04 8.41
C LYS A 60 0.53 -12.29 7.83
N ALA A 61 -0.08 -12.89 6.82
CA ALA A 61 0.45 -14.08 6.18
C ALA A 61 1.81 -13.83 5.54
N THR A 62 1.96 -12.71 4.84
CA THR A 62 3.21 -12.34 4.17
C THR A 62 4.34 -12.11 5.17
N VAL A 63 4.07 -11.38 6.24
CA VAL A 63 5.09 -11.10 7.28
C VAL A 63 5.50 -12.40 7.97
N GLN A 64 4.55 -13.27 8.29
CA GLN A 64 4.85 -14.56 8.89
C GLN A 64 5.71 -15.42 7.96
N GLN A 65 5.43 -15.41 6.67
CA GLN A 65 6.22 -16.13 5.68
C GLN A 65 7.65 -15.59 5.61
N MET A 66 7.80 -14.27 5.63
CA MET A 66 9.12 -13.64 5.60
C MET A 66 9.94 -13.98 6.84
N ILE A 67 9.30 -14.09 8.00
CA ILE A 67 9.97 -14.54 9.23
C ILE A 67 10.39 -16.00 9.10
N ALA A 68 9.51 -16.85 8.59
CA ALA A 68 9.78 -18.27 8.42
C ALA A 68 10.93 -18.50 7.44
N ASP A 69 11.03 -17.67 6.39
CA ASP A 69 12.09 -17.76 5.38
C ASP A 69 13.42 -17.12 5.84
N GLY A 70 13.45 -16.51 7.01
CA GLY A 70 14.63 -15.84 7.52
C GLY A 70 14.89 -14.46 6.93
N GLU A 71 13.96 -13.92 6.17
CA GLU A 71 14.09 -12.58 5.58
C GLU A 71 13.88 -11.45 6.59
N LEU A 72 13.14 -11.75 7.68
CA LEU A 72 12.90 -10.80 8.76
C LEU A 72 13.23 -11.46 10.10
N SER A 73 13.85 -10.69 10.98
CA SER A 73 14.04 -11.10 12.37
C SER A 73 12.69 -11.02 13.10
N PHE A 74 12.36 -12.05 13.85
CA PHE A 74 11.14 -12.10 14.64
C PHE A 74 11.02 -10.88 15.56
N LEU A 75 12.12 -10.48 16.20
CA LEU A 75 12.11 -9.38 17.16
C LEU A 75 11.84 -8.02 16.52
N SER A 76 12.29 -7.81 15.29
CA SER A 76 12.14 -6.52 14.60
C SER A 76 11.01 -6.50 13.59
N ALA A 77 10.43 -7.66 13.28
CA ALA A 77 9.43 -7.77 12.21
C ALA A 77 8.21 -6.89 12.45
N ARG A 78 7.71 -6.83 13.69
CA ARG A 78 6.52 -6.05 14.01
C ARG A 78 6.70 -4.57 13.70
N GLY A 79 7.82 -3.99 14.15
CA GLY A 79 8.09 -2.57 13.92
C GLY A 79 8.28 -2.24 12.44
N LYS A 80 9.01 -3.08 11.73
CA LYS A 80 9.26 -2.90 10.29
C LYS A 80 8.00 -3.09 9.48
N ALA A 81 7.18 -4.08 9.82
CA ALA A 81 5.89 -4.31 9.17
C ALA A 81 4.93 -3.15 9.41
N ARG A 82 4.89 -2.59 10.63
CA ARG A 82 4.03 -1.45 10.95
C ARG A 82 4.33 -0.26 10.04
N LYS A 83 5.60 0.05 9.82
CA LYS A 83 5.99 1.17 8.95
C LYS A 83 5.52 0.95 7.53
N ALA A 84 5.68 -0.26 7.01
CA ALA A 84 5.19 -0.59 5.66
C ALA A 84 3.67 -0.51 5.59
N VAL A 85 2.97 -1.01 6.60
CA VAL A 85 1.51 -0.99 6.67
C VAL A 85 0.98 0.44 6.75
N ASP A 86 1.65 1.32 7.49
CA ASP A 86 1.24 2.74 7.57
C ASP A 86 1.20 3.37 6.18
N CYS A 87 2.17 3.05 5.32
CA CYS A 87 2.15 3.53 3.94
C CYS A 87 1.01 2.89 3.12
N LEU A 88 0.79 1.58 3.30
CA LEU A 88 -0.27 0.87 2.58
C LEU A 88 -1.68 1.32 2.99
N GLN A 89 -1.85 1.82 4.20
CA GLN A 89 -3.14 2.31 4.67
C GLN A 89 -3.63 3.52 3.87
N LEU A 90 -2.74 4.22 3.20
CA LEU A 90 -3.13 5.33 2.33
C LEU A 90 -4.03 4.88 1.17
N VAL A 91 -3.98 3.60 0.81
CA VAL A 91 -4.82 3.03 -0.26
C VAL A 91 -5.76 1.93 0.22
N SER A 92 -5.46 1.24 1.31
CA SER A 92 -6.24 0.08 1.74
C SER A 92 -7.57 0.45 2.42
N ASP A 93 -7.69 1.66 2.93
CA ASP A 93 -8.94 2.15 3.55
C ASP A 93 -9.98 2.60 2.48
#